data_b208eb04a9568d2fd9f1b27671be4bb4
#
_entry.id   b208eb04a9568d2fd9f1b27671be4bb4
#
_cell.length_a   1.000
_cell.length_b   1.000
_cell.length_c   1.000
_cell.angle_alpha   90.00
_cell.angle_beta   90.00
_cell.angle_gamma   90.00
#
_symmetry.space_group_name_H-M   'P 1'
#
loop_
_entity.id
_entity.type
_entity.pdbx_description
1 polymer ?
#
loop_
_entity_poly.entity_id
_entity_poly.type
_entity_poly.pdbx_seq_one_letter_code
_entity_poly.pdbx_strand_id
1 'polypeptide(L)'
;MAATSVKDKIKAGAKIIDVRSPGEFADEAYPGAVNVPLNVLPAKVAELGPKDKPIVLYCASGARSAQAARLLKQAGYTNVANAGGLDDMPR
;
A
#
# COMPACT_ATOMS: atom_id res chain seq x y z
N MET A 1 -6.48 -16.23 -11.97
CA MET A 1 -5.61 -15.87 -10.89
C MET A 1 -4.92 -14.55 -11.19
N ALA A 2 -4.50 -13.90 -10.20
CA ALA A 2 -3.86 -12.62 -10.39
C ALA A 2 -2.57 -12.81 -11.20
N ALA A 3 -2.53 -12.23 -12.36
CA ALA A 3 -1.36 -12.33 -13.21
C ALA A 3 -0.21 -11.53 -12.62
N THR A 4 -0.52 -10.38 -12.02
CA THR A 4 0.51 -9.49 -11.50
C THR A 4 0.59 -9.62 -10.00
N SER A 5 1.67 -10.21 -9.53
CA SER A 5 1.89 -10.36 -8.11
C SER A 5 2.37 -9.05 -7.50
N VAL A 6 2.31 -8.97 -6.18
CA VAL A 6 2.88 -7.84 -5.44
C VAL A 6 4.36 -7.68 -5.78
N LYS A 7 5.08 -8.81 -5.86
CA LYS A 7 6.50 -8.79 -6.19
C LYS A 7 6.75 -8.14 -7.56
N ASP A 8 5.91 -8.48 -8.55
CA ASP A 8 6.03 -7.91 -9.88
C ASP A 8 5.76 -6.42 -9.89
N LYS A 9 4.76 -5.97 -9.12
CA LYS A 9 4.48 -4.55 -9.03
C LYS A 9 5.64 -3.78 -8.40
N ILE A 10 6.26 -4.35 -7.38
CA ILE A 10 7.40 -3.72 -6.73
C ILE A 10 8.57 -3.63 -7.70
N LYS A 11 8.82 -4.68 -8.48
CA LYS A 11 9.87 -4.66 -9.49
C LYS A 11 9.61 -3.59 -10.55
N ALA A 12 8.35 -3.32 -10.82
CA ALA A 12 7.97 -2.30 -11.80
C ALA A 12 8.00 -0.88 -11.22
N GLY A 13 8.45 -0.72 -9.98
CA GLY A 13 8.58 0.58 -9.37
C GLY A 13 7.38 1.06 -8.58
N ALA A 14 6.55 0.13 -8.10
CA ALA A 14 5.37 0.49 -7.32
C ALA A 14 5.71 1.34 -6.11
N LYS A 15 4.84 2.29 -5.80
CA LYS A 15 4.90 2.99 -4.52
C LYS A 15 4.41 2.03 -3.44
N ILE A 16 5.19 1.88 -2.38
CA ILE A 16 4.86 0.98 -1.28
C ILE A 16 4.38 1.82 -0.10
N ILE A 17 3.14 1.57 0.33
CA ILE A 17 2.51 2.38 1.37
C ILE A 17 2.17 1.49 2.57
N ASP A 18 2.71 1.89 3.73
CA ASP A 18 2.42 1.26 5.01
C ASP A 18 1.29 2.06 5.65
N VAL A 19 0.12 1.43 5.82
CA VAL A 19 -1.05 2.12 6.38
C VAL A 19 -1.22 1.87 7.87
N ARG A 20 -0.18 1.33 8.52
CA ARG A 20 -0.19 1.15 9.98
C ARG A 20 0.08 2.48 10.67
N SER A 21 0.04 2.47 12.00
CA SER A 21 0.34 3.67 12.77
C SER A 21 1.81 4.08 12.62
N PRO A 22 2.14 5.35 12.90
CA PRO A 22 3.54 5.78 12.86
C PRO A 22 4.44 4.99 13.82
N GLY A 23 3.90 4.60 14.98
CA GLY A 23 4.68 3.81 15.94
C GLY A 23 5.03 2.44 15.40
N GLU A 24 4.08 1.78 14.76
CA GLU A 24 4.35 0.48 14.13
C GLU A 24 5.42 0.61 13.04
N PHE A 25 5.29 1.65 12.22
CA PHE A 25 6.23 1.90 11.14
C PHE A 25 7.64 2.16 11.67
N ALA A 26 7.76 2.94 12.74
CA ALA A 26 9.05 3.26 13.32
C ALA A 26 9.72 2.02 13.92
N ASP A 27 8.91 1.08 14.41
CA ASP A 27 9.39 -0.14 15.04
C ASP A 27 9.97 -1.10 14.01
N GLU A 28 9.24 -1.33 12.93
CA GLU A 28 9.69 -2.16 11.82
C GLU A 28 8.87 -1.84 10.58
N ALA A 29 9.53 -1.72 9.43
CA ALA A 29 8.84 -1.40 8.18
C ALA A 29 9.53 -2.08 7.01
N TYR A 30 8.79 -2.25 5.93
CA TYR A 30 9.35 -2.80 4.71
C TYR A 30 10.27 -1.76 4.05
N PRO A 31 11.45 -2.17 3.56
CA PRO A 31 12.38 -1.23 2.92
C PRO A 31 11.71 -0.48 1.76
N GLY A 32 11.85 0.82 1.77
CA GLY A 32 11.28 1.67 0.72
C GLY A 32 9.84 2.09 0.94
N ALA A 33 9.20 1.58 1.99
CA ALA A 33 7.81 1.94 2.27
C ALA A 33 7.70 3.36 2.81
N VAL A 34 6.59 4.01 2.48
CA VAL A 34 6.22 5.31 3.02
C VAL A 34 5.04 5.09 3.96
N ASN A 35 5.07 5.70 5.13
CA ASN A 35 3.99 5.54 6.10
C ASN A 35 2.89 6.57 5.84
N VAL A 36 1.71 6.07 5.49
CA VAL A 36 0.50 6.89 5.38
C VAL A 36 -0.58 6.14 6.15
N PRO A 37 -0.71 6.39 7.44
CA PRO A 37 -1.69 5.66 8.26
C PRO A 37 -3.09 5.75 7.67
N LEU A 38 -3.86 4.67 7.84
CA LEU A 38 -5.20 4.58 7.24
C LEU A 38 -6.08 5.78 7.58
N ASN A 39 -5.99 6.28 8.81
CA ASN A 39 -6.84 7.39 9.24
C ASN A 39 -6.47 8.73 8.59
N VAL A 40 -5.25 8.87 8.07
CA VAL A 40 -4.87 10.10 7.37
C VAL A 40 -4.87 9.92 5.85
N LEU A 41 -5.01 8.70 5.37
CA LEU A 41 -4.96 8.42 3.95
C LEU A 41 -5.95 9.27 3.12
N PRO A 42 -7.22 9.45 3.56
CA PRO A 42 -8.14 10.26 2.76
C PRO A 42 -7.62 11.67 2.46
N ALA A 43 -6.91 12.27 3.41
CA ALA A 43 -6.35 13.61 3.22
C ALA A 43 -5.11 13.61 2.33
N LYS A 44 -4.51 12.45 2.10
CA LYS A 44 -3.26 12.34 1.35
C LYS A 44 -3.43 11.75 -0.04
N VAL A 45 -4.65 11.35 -0.41
CA VAL A 45 -4.87 10.65 -1.69
C VAL A 45 -4.35 11.45 -2.87
N ALA A 46 -4.59 12.77 -2.89
CA ALA A 46 -4.18 13.60 -4.00
C ALA A 46 -2.66 13.69 -4.16
N GLU A 47 -1.91 13.33 -3.12
CA GLU A 47 -0.45 13.41 -3.14
C GLU A 47 0.21 12.13 -3.62
N LEU A 48 -0.56 11.09 -3.93
CA LEU A 48 0.00 9.78 -4.26
C LEU A 48 0.47 9.66 -5.70
N GLY A 49 0.27 10.69 -6.51
CA GLY A 49 0.77 10.71 -7.87
C GLY A 49 -0.24 10.21 -8.89
N PRO A 50 0.24 9.83 -10.08
CA PRO A 50 -0.65 9.42 -11.17
C PRO A 50 -1.46 8.19 -10.82
N LYS A 51 -2.71 8.15 -11.28
CA LYS A 51 -3.67 7.13 -10.87
C LYS A 51 -3.46 5.78 -11.55
N ASP A 52 -2.64 5.72 -12.58
CA ASP A 52 -2.32 4.47 -13.27
C ASP A 52 -1.01 3.85 -12.80
N LYS A 53 -0.27 4.51 -11.93
CA LYS A 53 0.97 3.96 -11.42
C LYS A 53 0.70 2.89 -10.38
N PRO A 54 1.52 1.84 -10.32
CA PRO A 54 1.28 0.76 -9.36
C PRO A 54 1.52 1.20 -7.92
N ILE A 55 0.60 0.79 -7.06
CA ILE A 55 0.67 1.05 -5.61
C ILE A 55 0.47 -0.28 -4.89
N VAL A 56 1.33 -0.55 -3.93
CA VAL A 56 1.24 -1.71 -3.06
C VAL A 56 1.00 -1.21 -1.64
N LEU A 57 -0.03 -1.74 -1.00
CA LEU A 57 -0.39 -1.38 0.36
C LEU A 57 -0.21 -2.58 1.28
N TYR A 58 0.23 -2.34 2.50
CA TYR A 58 0.26 -3.40 3.51
C TYR A 58 -0.03 -2.80 4.90
N CYS A 59 -0.39 -3.68 5.83
CA CYS A 59 -0.55 -3.30 7.23
C CYS A 59 -0.02 -4.45 8.09
N ALA A 60 -0.60 -4.70 9.25
CA ALA A 60 -0.15 -5.80 10.11
C ALA A 60 -0.74 -7.14 9.67
N SER A 61 -2.03 -7.16 9.33
CA SER A 61 -2.75 -8.39 8.98
C SER A 61 -3.50 -8.34 7.67
N GLY A 62 -3.56 -7.19 7.03
CA GLY A 62 -4.25 -7.02 5.76
C GLY A 62 -5.61 -6.32 5.84
N ALA A 63 -6.19 -6.18 7.03
CA ALA A 63 -7.51 -5.58 7.16
C ALA A 63 -7.51 -4.08 6.86
N ARG A 64 -6.56 -3.36 7.45
CA ARG A 64 -6.43 -1.91 7.21
C ARG A 64 -6.03 -1.63 5.77
N SER A 65 -5.12 -2.42 5.23
CA SER A 65 -4.68 -2.23 3.85
C SER A 65 -5.78 -2.60 2.84
N ALA A 66 -6.68 -3.52 3.20
CA ALA A 66 -7.84 -3.81 2.36
C ALA A 66 -8.77 -2.60 2.27
N GLN A 67 -9.00 -1.93 3.40
CA GLN A 67 -9.80 -0.70 3.41
C GLN A 67 -9.12 0.40 2.61
N ALA A 68 -7.80 0.53 2.76
CA ALA A 68 -7.03 1.52 2.03
C ALA A 68 -7.10 1.28 0.52
N ALA A 69 -6.98 0.02 0.11
CA ALA A 69 -7.06 -0.33 -1.30
C ALA A 69 -8.41 0.04 -1.89
N ARG A 70 -9.48 -0.23 -1.13
CA ARG A 70 -10.84 0.11 -1.57
C ARG A 70 -11.00 1.61 -1.73
N LEU A 71 -10.48 2.37 -0.77
CA LEU A 71 -10.54 3.82 -0.81
C LEU A 71 -9.81 4.37 -2.05
N LEU A 72 -8.62 3.85 -2.33
CA LEU A 72 -7.86 4.31 -3.48
C LEU A 72 -8.55 3.96 -4.79
N LYS A 73 -9.14 2.77 -4.89
CA LYS A 73 -9.86 2.37 -6.09
C LYS A 73 -11.07 3.27 -6.33
N GLN A 74 -11.77 3.63 -5.26
CA GLN A 74 -12.89 4.56 -5.36
C GLN A 74 -12.45 5.95 -5.78
N ALA A 75 -11.21 6.32 -5.46
CA ALA A 75 -10.63 7.60 -5.84
C ALA A 75 -10.08 7.60 -7.27
N GLY A 76 -10.19 6.47 -7.98
CA GLY A 76 -9.79 6.38 -9.37
C GLY A 76 -8.44 5.73 -9.63
N TYR A 77 -7.77 5.22 -8.59
CA TYR A 77 -6.50 4.52 -8.78
C TYR A 77 -6.76 3.15 -9.37
N THR A 78 -6.11 2.83 -10.47
CA THR A 78 -6.43 1.65 -11.26
C THR A 78 -5.46 0.49 -11.08
N ASN A 79 -4.37 0.69 -10.36
CA ASN A 79 -3.32 -0.32 -10.24
C ASN A 79 -2.89 -0.44 -8.78
N VAL A 80 -3.79 -0.97 -7.95
CA VAL A 80 -3.62 -1.02 -6.50
C VAL A 80 -3.69 -2.47 -6.04
N ALA A 81 -2.75 -2.88 -5.21
CA ALA A 81 -2.73 -4.22 -4.62
C ALA A 81 -2.62 -4.16 -3.11
N ASN A 82 -3.39 -4.99 -2.43
CA ASN A 82 -3.26 -5.21 -0.99
C ASN A 82 -2.34 -6.41 -0.80
N ALA A 83 -1.17 -6.19 -0.21
CA ALA A 83 -0.19 -7.25 0.02
C ALA A 83 -0.47 -8.04 1.29
N GLY A 84 -1.37 -7.56 2.14
CA GLY A 84 -1.63 -8.22 3.40
C GLY A 84 -0.86 -7.59 4.55
N GLY A 85 -0.15 -8.40 5.31
CA GLY A 85 0.66 -7.91 6.41
C GLY A 85 2.11 -7.69 6.03
N LEU A 86 2.85 -7.06 6.93
CA LEU A 86 4.29 -6.87 6.72
C LEU A 86 5.00 -8.20 6.44
N ASP A 87 4.58 -9.26 7.13
CA ASP A 87 5.19 -10.58 6.96
C ASP A 87 4.86 -11.22 5.62
N ASP A 88 3.85 -10.71 4.93
CA ASP A 88 3.45 -11.23 3.61
C ASP A 88 4.18 -10.52 2.47
N MET A 89 4.92 -9.47 2.78
CA MET A 89 5.64 -8.74 1.75
C MET A 89 6.78 -9.59 1.19
N PRO A 90 7.07 -9.47 -0.12
CA PRO A 90 8.13 -10.29 -0.72
C PRO A 90 9.51 -9.92 -0.17
N ARG A 91 10.34 -10.92 -0.02
CA ARG A 91 11.70 -10.75 0.53
C ARG A 91 12.74 -10.69 -0.58
#